data_d70f14512c8eaa70177b6e6876d6a907
#
_entry.id   d70f14512c8eaa70177b6e6876d6a907
#
_cell.length_a   1.000
_cell.length_b   1.000
_cell.length_c   1.000
_cell.angle_alpha   90.00
_cell.angle_beta   90.00
_cell.angle_gamma   90.00
#
_symmetry.space_group_name_H-M   'P 1'
#
loop_
_entity.id
_entity.type
_entity.pdbx_description
1 polymer ?
#
loop_
_entity_poly.entity_id
_entity_poly.type
_entity_poly.pdbx_seq_one_letter_code
_entity_poly.pdbx_strand_id
1 'polypeptide(L)'
;MDRNDLQEVIEEMTTEAKVGSFSLGALAVLVFIIVHLSGASWEEKGYNIEAVFAHVDGLKAGNMVRYAGVEVGKITGVEPVIDGAKAHLMINKNVKIPQGSIFVVSTDGFMGEKFISILPNSEAENFL
;
A
#
# COMPACT_ATOMS: atom_id res chain seq x y z
N MET A 1 5.42 -24.64 -55.32
CA MET A 1 4.86 -23.43 -54.70
C MET A 1 5.05 -22.26 -55.63
N ASP A 2 3.96 -21.65 -56.03
CA ASP A 2 4.00 -20.42 -56.80
C ASP A 2 4.40 -19.23 -55.96
N ARG A 3 4.89 -18.20 -56.62
CA ARG A 3 5.25 -16.94 -55.94
C ARG A 3 4.08 -16.32 -55.18
N ASN A 4 2.89 -16.48 -55.71
CA ASN A 4 1.67 -15.94 -55.10
C ASN A 4 1.35 -16.64 -53.80
N ASP A 5 1.55 -17.93 -53.68
CA ASP A 5 1.32 -18.71 -52.47
C ASP A 5 2.28 -18.29 -51.36
N LEU A 6 3.54 -18.03 -51.71
CA LEU A 6 4.54 -17.55 -50.75
C LEU A 6 4.21 -16.15 -50.21
N GLN A 7 3.73 -15.27 -51.11
CA GLN A 7 3.33 -13.92 -50.70
C GLN A 7 2.12 -13.92 -49.78
N GLU A 8 1.14 -14.77 -50.05
CA GLU A 8 -0.03 -14.91 -49.17
C GLU A 8 0.37 -15.40 -47.79
N VAL A 9 1.25 -16.39 -47.70
CA VAL A 9 1.74 -16.91 -46.44
C VAL A 9 2.52 -15.83 -45.67
N ILE A 10 3.34 -15.05 -46.33
CA ILE A 10 4.11 -13.98 -45.73
C ILE A 10 3.18 -12.87 -45.22
N GLU A 11 2.15 -12.51 -45.97
CA GLU A 11 1.16 -11.51 -45.57
C GLU A 11 0.37 -11.97 -44.34
N GLU A 12 -0.07 -13.23 -44.30
CA GLU A 12 -0.75 -13.79 -43.15
C GLU A 12 0.14 -13.79 -41.90
N MET A 13 1.38 -14.22 -42.04
CA MET A 13 2.36 -14.22 -40.95
C MET A 13 2.62 -12.79 -40.44
N THR A 14 2.72 -11.82 -41.34
CA THR A 14 2.96 -10.43 -40.97
C THR A 14 1.77 -9.86 -40.22
N THR A 15 0.54 -10.19 -40.62
CA THR A 15 -0.67 -9.74 -39.93
C THR A 15 -0.77 -10.34 -38.54
N GLU A 16 -0.49 -11.63 -38.39
CA GLU A 16 -0.49 -12.29 -37.09
C GLU A 16 0.60 -11.71 -36.17
N ALA A 17 1.78 -11.44 -36.73
CA ALA A 17 2.87 -10.82 -35.98
C ALA A 17 2.51 -9.41 -35.52
N LYS A 18 1.81 -8.64 -36.34
CA LYS A 18 1.35 -7.30 -35.99
C LYS A 18 0.33 -7.33 -34.87
N VAL A 19 -0.65 -8.22 -34.96
CA VAL A 19 -1.67 -8.37 -33.93
C VAL A 19 -1.04 -8.85 -32.62
N GLY A 20 -0.14 -9.82 -32.71
CA GLY A 20 0.57 -10.33 -31.55
C GLY A 20 1.43 -9.26 -30.87
N SER A 21 2.16 -8.48 -31.64
CA SER A 21 2.97 -7.36 -31.12
C SER A 21 2.11 -6.31 -30.49
N PHE A 22 0.98 -5.97 -31.09
CA PHE A 22 0.04 -5.00 -30.53
C PHE A 22 -0.55 -5.51 -29.21
N SER A 23 -0.94 -6.77 -29.15
CA SER A 23 -1.48 -7.39 -27.93
C SER A 23 -0.46 -7.39 -26.79
N LEU A 24 0.79 -7.74 -27.09
CA LEU A 24 1.87 -7.73 -26.10
C LEU A 24 2.15 -6.32 -25.61
N GLY A 25 2.16 -5.34 -26.52
CA GLY A 25 2.35 -3.95 -26.17
C GLY A 25 1.23 -3.43 -25.26
N ALA A 26 -0.01 -3.75 -25.60
CA ALA A 26 -1.16 -3.36 -24.79
C ALA A 26 -1.12 -4.00 -23.40
N LEU A 27 -0.74 -5.27 -23.32
CA LEU A 27 -0.59 -5.96 -22.04
C LEU A 27 0.52 -5.33 -21.20
N ALA A 28 1.65 -5.01 -21.81
CA ALA A 28 2.77 -4.36 -21.12
C ALA A 28 2.36 -2.99 -20.59
N VAL A 29 1.63 -2.20 -21.37
CA VAL A 29 1.11 -0.90 -20.94
C VAL A 29 0.14 -1.05 -19.79
N LEU A 30 -0.76 -2.04 -19.86
CA LEU A 30 -1.72 -2.32 -18.80
C LEU A 30 -1.02 -2.68 -17.49
N VAL A 31 -0.04 -3.57 -17.54
CA VAL A 31 0.75 -3.96 -16.35
C VAL A 31 1.49 -2.74 -15.79
N PHE A 32 2.07 -1.93 -16.65
CA PHE A 32 2.75 -0.70 -16.24
C PHE A 32 1.82 0.25 -15.51
N ILE A 33 0.61 0.44 -16.05
CA ILE A 33 -0.41 1.29 -15.43
C ILE A 33 -0.82 0.73 -14.07
N ILE A 34 -1.06 -0.57 -13.97
CA ILE A 34 -1.45 -1.21 -12.72
C ILE A 34 -0.36 -1.01 -11.66
N VAL A 35 0.90 -1.25 -12.01
CA VAL A 35 2.02 -1.09 -11.08
C VAL A 35 2.15 0.36 -10.63
N HIS A 36 1.97 1.30 -11.55
CA HIS A 36 2.07 2.73 -11.22
C HIS A 36 0.92 3.23 -10.35
N LEU A 37 -0.30 2.80 -10.67
CA LEU A 37 -1.50 3.23 -9.95
C LEU A 37 -1.68 2.55 -8.60
N SER A 38 -1.18 1.35 -8.43
CA SER A 38 -1.30 0.63 -7.18
C SER A 38 -0.44 1.22 -6.06
N GLY A 39 0.41 2.19 -6.39
CA GLY A 39 1.31 2.77 -5.40
C GLY A 39 2.32 1.76 -4.87
N ALA A 40 2.55 0.67 -5.62
CA ALA A 40 3.56 -0.31 -5.27
C ALA A 40 4.93 0.32 -5.39
N SER A 41 5.34 0.93 -4.33
CA SER A 41 6.63 1.53 -4.20
C SER A 41 7.61 0.44 -3.82
N TRP A 42 8.53 0.14 -4.68
CA TRP A 42 9.55 -0.88 -4.45
C TRP A 42 10.57 -0.46 -3.40
N GLU A 43 10.59 0.80 -3.07
CA GLU A 43 11.45 1.29 -2.02
C GLU A 43 10.73 1.19 -0.69
N GLU A 44 11.32 0.50 0.24
CA GLU A 44 10.78 0.44 1.57
C GLU A 44 10.80 1.83 2.19
N LYS A 45 9.66 2.29 2.67
CA LYS A 45 9.48 3.70 2.99
C LYS A 45 9.31 3.98 4.46
N GLY A 46 9.58 3.02 5.31
CA GLY A 46 9.30 3.28 6.69
C GLY A 46 9.87 2.28 7.67
N TYR A 47 9.44 2.41 8.90
CA TYR A 47 9.81 1.54 9.99
C TYR A 47 8.56 1.00 10.66
N ASN A 48 8.71 -0.14 11.31
CA ASN A 48 7.60 -0.82 11.98
C ASN A 48 7.52 -0.41 13.44
N ILE A 49 6.32 -0.14 13.90
CA ILE A 49 6.02 0.11 15.30
C ILE A 49 4.93 -0.86 15.73
N GLU A 50 5.02 -1.35 16.95
CA GLU A 50 3.98 -2.19 17.55
C GLU A 50 3.30 -1.40 18.65
N ALA A 51 1.97 -1.44 18.68
CA ALA A 51 1.18 -0.80 19.72
C ALA A 51 0.15 -1.79 20.24
N VAL A 52 0.01 -1.86 21.56
CA VAL A 52 -0.95 -2.75 22.22
C VAL A 52 -2.10 -1.92 22.74
N PHE A 53 -3.31 -2.34 22.37
CA PHE A 53 -4.56 -1.68 22.79
C PHE A 53 -5.42 -2.69 23.55
N ALA A 54 -6.21 -2.18 24.50
CA ALA A 54 -7.20 -3.02 25.18
C ALA A 54 -8.29 -3.49 24.23
N HIS A 55 -8.71 -2.63 23.32
CA HIS A 55 -9.73 -2.92 22.30
C HIS A 55 -9.36 -2.22 21.00
N VAL A 56 -9.61 -2.90 19.88
CA VAL A 56 -9.37 -2.34 18.55
C VAL A 56 -10.59 -2.45 17.63
N ASP A 57 -11.74 -2.56 18.16
CA ASP A 57 -13.03 -2.79 17.49
C ASP A 57 -13.07 -2.43 15.99
N GLY A 58 -12.88 -3.44 15.14
CA GLY A 58 -12.94 -3.23 13.69
C GLY A 58 -11.66 -2.74 13.03
N LEU A 59 -10.60 -2.54 13.78
CA LEU A 59 -9.30 -2.16 13.22
C LEU A 59 -8.72 -3.35 12.46
N LYS A 60 -8.19 -3.10 11.26
CA LYS A 60 -7.66 -4.16 10.40
C LYS A 60 -6.50 -3.65 9.56
N ALA A 61 -5.77 -4.57 8.93
CA ALA A 61 -4.71 -4.22 8.01
C ALA A 61 -5.24 -3.34 6.87
N GLY A 62 -4.46 -2.34 6.51
CA GLY A 62 -4.85 -1.36 5.49
C GLY A 62 -5.44 -0.08 6.04
N ASN A 63 -5.90 -0.06 7.29
CA ASN A 63 -6.35 1.17 7.93
C ASN A 63 -5.18 2.14 8.09
N MET A 64 -5.49 3.43 8.08
CA MET A 64 -4.44 4.45 8.10
C MET A 64 -3.99 4.79 9.53
N VAL A 65 -2.79 5.32 9.62
CA VAL A 65 -2.23 5.90 10.84
C VAL A 65 -2.06 7.40 10.62
N ARG A 66 -2.60 8.21 11.52
CA ARG A 66 -2.51 9.66 11.44
C ARG A 66 -1.70 10.20 12.62
N TYR A 67 -0.81 11.13 12.33
CA TYR A 67 -0.04 11.86 13.35
C TYR A 67 -0.53 13.30 13.36
N ALA A 68 -1.12 13.71 14.47
CA ALA A 68 -1.72 15.04 14.60
C ALA A 68 -2.68 15.38 13.44
N GLY A 69 -3.42 14.37 12.95
CA GLY A 69 -4.37 14.52 11.86
C GLY A 69 -3.81 14.30 10.45
N VAL A 70 -2.51 14.09 10.33
CA VAL A 70 -1.86 13.88 9.03
C VAL A 70 -1.56 12.40 8.84
N GLU A 71 -1.90 11.84 7.68
CA GLU A 71 -1.60 10.44 7.37
C GLU A 71 -0.09 10.22 7.29
N VAL A 72 0.42 9.32 8.11
CA VAL A 72 1.86 9.05 8.19
C VAL A 72 2.21 7.58 7.99
N GLY A 73 1.21 6.72 7.87
CA GLY A 73 1.47 5.31 7.68
C GLY A 73 0.20 4.49 7.59
N LYS A 74 0.37 3.17 7.64
CA LYS A 74 -0.73 2.22 7.55
C LYS A 74 -0.53 1.08 8.52
N ILE A 75 -1.63 0.43 8.85
CA ILE A 75 -1.62 -0.77 9.69
C ILE A 75 -1.31 -1.96 8.79
N THR A 76 -0.31 -2.74 9.16
CA THR A 76 0.08 -3.93 8.41
C THR A 76 -0.58 -5.20 8.95
N GLY A 77 -0.98 -5.19 10.21
CA GLY A 77 -1.67 -6.33 10.80
C GLY A 77 -2.14 -6.04 12.21
N VAL A 78 -3.09 -6.83 12.66
CA VAL A 78 -3.61 -6.78 14.04
C VAL A 78 -3.72 -8.22 14.53
N GLU A 79 -3.22 -8.47 15.74
CA GLU A 79 -3.27 -9.81 16.32
C GLU A 79 -3.72 -9.74 17.78
N PRO A 80 -4.44 -10.76 18.28
CA PRO A 80 -4.79 -10.81 19.69
C PRO A 80 -3.57 -11.17 20.54
N VAL A 81 -3.46 -10.54 21.69
CA VAL A 81 -2.45 -10.85 22.69
C VAL A 81 -3.14 -10.97 24.05
N ILE A 82 -2.40 -11.42 25.07
CA ILE A 82 -3.00 -11.68 26.40
C ILE A 82 -3.68 -10.44 26.97
N ASP A 83 -3.06 -9.27 26.80
CA ASP A 83 -3.55 -8.02 27.37
C ASP A 83 -4.45 -7.21 26.44
N GLY A 84 -4.80 -7.74 25.30
CA GLY A 84 -5.64 -7.01 24.34
C GLY A 84 -5.33 -7.36 22.90
N ALA A 85 -5.05 -6.36 22.08
CA ALA A 85 -4.71 -6.55 20.67
C ALA A 85 -3.45 -5.76 20.34
N LYS A 86 -2.56 -6.39 19.61
CA LYS A 86 -1.33 -5.75 19.13
C LYS A 86 -1.51 -5.36 17.67
N ALA A 87 -1.33 -4.09 17.39
CA ALA A 87 -1.35 -3.56 16.04
C ALA A 87 0.08 -3.32 15.55
N HIS A 88 0.34 -3.78 14.33
CA HIS A 88 1.61 -3.53 13.66
C HIS A 88 1.42 -2.38 12.70
N LEU A 89 2.25 -1.35 12.85
CA LEU A 89 2.14 -0.11 12.09
C LEU A 89 3.39 0.07 11.25
N MET A 90 3.18 0.46 9.99
CA MET A 90 4.27 0.88 9.11
C MET A 90 4.21 2.40 9.01
N ILE A 91 5.22 3.08 9.52
CA ILE A 91 5.30 4.54 9.53
C ILE A 91 6.32 4.99 8.49
N ASN A 92 6.01 6.07 7.78
CA ASN A 92 6.91 6.63 6.77
C ASN A 92 8.27 6.99 7.39
N LYS A 93 9.35 6.72 6.67
CA LYS A 93 10.72 6.89 7.19
C LYS A 93 11.05 8.33 7.58
N ASN A 94 10.38 9.30 6.99
CA ASN A 94 10.62 10.72 7.26
C ASN A 94 9.88 11.23 8.50
N VAL A 95 9.04 10.40 9.09
CA VAL A 95 8.23 10.77 10.26
C VAL A 95 8.91 10.26 11.52
N LYS A 96 9.14 11.17 12.46
CA LYS A 96 9.69 10.84 13.78
C LYS A 96 8.58 10.98 14.81
N ILE A 97 8.38 9.93 15.59
CA ILE A 97 7.35 9.91 16.62
C ILE A 97 8.02 10.07 17.98
N PRO A 98 7.71 11.12 18.75
CA PRO A 98 8.28 11.31 20.07
C PRO A 98 7.91 10.18 21.04
N GLN A 99 8.82 9.82 21.93
CA GLN A 99 8.53 8.86 22.98
C GLN A 99 7.44 9.42 23.91
N GLY A 100 6.58 8.54 24.40
CA GLY A 100 5.47 8.96 25.24
C GLY A 100 4.28 9.48 24.47
N SER A 101 4.29 9.42 23.15
CA SER A 101 3.13 9.76 22.33
C SER A 101 1.98 8.81 22.61
N ILE A 102 0.76 9.32 22.56
CA ILE A 102 -0.44 8.55 22.85
C ILE A 102 -1.03 8.02 21.54
N PHE A 103 -1.31 6.73 21.51
CA PHE A 103 -1.91 6.05 20.35
C PHE A 103 -3.36 5.75 20.70
N VAL A 104 -4.29 6.24 19.88
CA VAL A 104 -5.72 6.07 20.10
C VAL A 104 -6.37 5.52 18.85
N VAL A 105 -7.28 4.55 19.01
CA VAL A 105 -8.13 4.08 17.91
C VAL A 105 -9.31 5.02 17.79
N SER A 106 -9.47 5.61 16.62
CA SER A 106 -10.54 6.55 16.31
C SER A 106 -11.35 6.09 15.12
N THR A 107 -12.52 6.67 14.92
CA THR A 107 -13.39 6.37 13.81
C THR A 107 -13.54 7.60 12.93
N ASP A 108 -13.38 7.43 11.62
CA ASP A 108 -13.68 8.49 10.66
C ASP A 108 -15.19 8.67 10.62
N GLY A 109 -15.66 9.86 10.99
CA GLY A 109 -17.07 10.11 11.23
C GLY A 109 -18.00 9.88 10.06
N PHE A 110 -17.50 9.98 8.83
CA PHE A 110 -18.34 9.87 7.64
C PHE A 110 -18.43 8.45 7.10
N MET A 111 -17.31 7.74 7.07
CA MET A 111 -17.23 6.41 6.46
C MET A 111 -17.28 5.27 7.48
N GLY A 112 -17.12 5.59 8.76
CA GLY A 112 -17.07 4.58 9.80
C GLY A 112 -15.78 3.76 9.83
N GLU A 113 -14.77 4.15 9.06
CA GLU A 113 -13.50 3.45 9.05
C GLU A 113 -12.70 3.76 10.31
N LYS A 114 -12.03 2.75 10.82
CA LYS A 114 -11.16 2.91 11.98
C LYS A 114 -9.78 3.36 11.53
N PHE A 115 -9.13 4.16 12.35
CA PHE A 115 -7.74 4.55 12.15
C PHE A 115 -7.05 4.75 13.48
N ILE A 116 -5.72 4.71 13.48
CA ILE A 116 -4.95 5.01 14.66
C ILE A 116 -4.52 6.46 14.61
N SER A 117 -4.84 7.20 15.66
CA SER A 117 -4.43 8.59 15.83
C SER A 117 -3.27 8.66 16.82
N ILE A 118 -2.19 9.28 16.42
CA ILE A 118 -1.03 9.50 17.27
C ILE A 118 -1.06 10.94 17.76
N LEU A 119 -1.13 11.10 19.08
CA LEU A 119 -1.04 12.41 19.72
C LEU A 119 0.40 12.61 20.16
N PRO A 120 1.12 13.58 19.58
CA PRO A 120 2.53 13.75 19.88
C PRO A 120 2.79 14.21 21.31
N ASN A 121 3.88 13.73 21.88
CA ASN A 121 4.37 14.23 23.15
C ASN A 121 5.41 15.33 22.87
N SER A 122 5.02 16.57 23.02
CA SER A 122 5.86 17.73 22.71
C SER A 122 7.03 17.93 23.68
N GLU A 123 6.99 17.26 24.82
CA GLU A 123 8.05 17.35 25.83
C GLU A 123 9.11 16.26 25.69
N ALA A 124 8.94 15.34 24.75
CA ALA A 124 9.87 14.24 24.57
C ALA A 124 11.21 14.71 24.00
N GLU A 125 12.28 14.22 24.58
CA GLU A 125 13.63 14.46 24.10
C GLU A 125 14.05 13.39 23.09
N ASN A 126 13.45 12.20 23.14
CA ASN A 126 13.77 11.05 22.30
C ASN A 126 12.60 10.67 21.41
N PHE A 127 12.91 9.97 20.32
CA PHE A 127 11.92 9.47 19.35
C PHE A 127 11.91 7.95 19.35
N LEU A 128 10.77 7.41 18.93
CA LEU A 128 10.61 5.97 18.75
C LEU A 128 11.43 5.43 17.58
#